data_17120fd33b719e167ddfcef929cc468e
#
_entry.id   17120fd33b719e167ddfcef929cc468e
#
_cell.length_a   1.000
_cell.length_b   1.000
_cell.length_c   1.000
_cell.angle_alpha   90.00
_cell.angle_beta   90.00
_cell.angle_gamma   90.00
#
_symmetry.space_group_name_H-M   'P 1'
#
loop_
_entity.id
_entity.type
_entity.pdbx_description
1 polymer ?
#
loop_
_entity_poly.entity_id
_entity_poly.type
_entity_poly.pdbx_seq_one_letter_code
_entity_poly.pdbx_strand_id
1 'polypeptide(L)'
;MEDITVFSHLDCIAKNNGEKHPERKERLEVILDSIKGISQLNISFKDSPLADFKTINLVHPQSYIDDLLSMIPISGLVGVEKEPYADTILCPQSKEAILRACGAGIESANELMSGLTKRLFCAVRPPGHHAETSRANGFCFINNAAVTARYLQSKFNINKIAIIDFDVHHGNGTQEIFYNDKSVFYGSIHQHPLFPGTGVEAETGVGNIFNAPISSDTTRDKFMEIFETKILKNVDLFEPEVI
;
A
#
# COMPACT_ATOMS: atom_id res chain seq x y z
N MET A 1 11.85 -25.03 5.82
CA MET A 1 11.73 -23.60 6.19
C MET A 1 10.97 -22.92 5.08
N GLU A 2 10.05 -22.05 5.41
CA GLU A 2 9.30 -21.32 4.40
C GLU A 2 10.15 -20.14 3.90
N ASP A 3 10.26 -20.02 2.58
CA ASP A 3 11.06 -18.97 1.95
C ASP A 3 10.23 -17.67 1.83
N ILE A 4 10.84 -16.55 2.21
CA ILE A 4 10.27 -15.22 2.07
C ILE A 4 11.23 -14.35 1.26
N THR A 5 10.75 -13.70 0.23
CA THR A 5 11.51 -12.65 -0.47
C THR A 5 11.10 -11.27 0.05
N VAL A 6 12.09 -10.47 0.45
CA VAL A 6 11.91 -9.10 0.90
C VAL A 6 12.43 -8.15 -0.18
N PHE A 7 11.56 -7.29 -0.70
CA PHE A 7 11.93 -6.21 -1.61
C PHE A 7 12.07 -4.89 -0.86
N SER A 8 13.19 -4.20 -1.09
CA SER A 8 13.45 -2.87 -0.56
C SER A 8 14.44 -2.12 -1.47
N HIS A 9 14.69 -0.83 -1.21
CA HIS A 9 15.71 -0.07 -1.89
C HIS A 9 16.17 1.14 -1.07
N LEU A 10 17.43 1.57 -1.24
CA LEU A 10 17.98 2.74 -0.57
C LEU A 10 17.25 4.04 -0.92
N ASP A 11 16.68 4.16 -2.12
CA ASP A 11 15.86 5.31 -2.51
C ASP A 11 14.65 5.49 -1.57
N CYS A 12 14.06 4.38 -1.07
CA CYS A 12 12.99 4.43 -0.08
C CYS A 12 13.45 5.00 1.27
N ILE A 13 14.72 4.83 1.64
CA ILE A 13 15.32 5.41 2.84
C ILE A 13 15.68 6.87 2.59
N ALA A 14 16.18 7.20 1.39
CA ALA A 14 16.63 8.55 1.04
C ALA A 14 15.51 9.61 1.01
N LYS A 15 14.23 9.17 0.81
CA LYS A 15 13.07 10.08 0.85
C LYS A 15 12.93 10.74 2.22
N ASN A 16 12.87 12.08 2.22
CA ASN A 16 12.76 12.90 3.42
C ASN A 16 11.44 13.66 3.47
N ASN A 17 10.74 13.60 4.61
CA ASN A 17 9.50 14.34 4.86
C ASN A 17 9.67 15.45 5.92
N GLY A 18 10.89 15.65 6.43
CA GLY A 18 11.20 16.57 7.54
C GLY A 18 11.42 15.83 8.86
N GLU A 19 12.13 16.49 9.79
CA GLU A 19 12.65 15.86 11.02
C GLU A 19 11.59 15.30 11.96
N LYS A 20 10.40 15.93 12.02
CA LYS A 20 9.32 15.55 12.95
C LYS A 20 8.18 14.80 12.27
N HIS A 21 8.33 14.48 11.00
CA HIS A 21 7.28 13.81 10.25
C HIS A 21 7.08 12.36 10.73
N PRO A 22 5.84 11.88 10.95
CA PRO A 22 5.61 10.50 11.40
C PRO A 22 6.04 9.45 10.37
N GLU A 23 5.89 9.73 9.07
CA GLU A 23 6.39 8.89 7.99
C GLU A 23 7.85 9.24 7.70
N ARG A 24 8.80 8.54 8.32
CA ARG A 24 10.23 8.82 8.32
C ARG A 24 11.06 7.57 8.06
N LYS A 25 12.30 7.75 7.61
CA LYS A 25 13.19 6.67 7.18
C LYS A 25 13.47 5.63 8.27
N GLU A 26 13.55 6.05 9.53
CA GLU A 26 13.85 5.18 10.67
C GLU A 26 12.82 4.04 10.81
N ARG A 27 11.57 4.25 10.37
CA ARG A 27 10.56 3.18 10.32
C ARG A 27 11.02 2.02 9.43
N LEU A 28 11.55 2.33 8.24
CA LEU A 28 12.02 1.32 7.31
C LEU A 28 13.33 0.70 7.78
N GLU A 29 14.27 1.50 8.29
CA GLU A 29 15.54 1.04 8.83
C GLU A 29 15.33 0.00 9.95
N VAL A 30 14.44 0.31 10.92
CA VAL A 30 14.11 -0.61 12.03
C VAL A 30 13.44 -1.90 11.52
N ILE A 31 12.55 -1.82 10.54
CA ILE A 31 11.90 -3.00 9.95
C ILE A 31 12.94 -3.90 9.29
N LEU A 32 13.82 -3.34 8.45
CA LEU A 32 14.85 -4.11 7.75
C LEU A 32 15.84 -4.77 8.72
N ASP A 33 16.25 -4.05 9.77
CA ASP A 33 17.15 -4.61 10.77
C ASP A 33 16.47 -5.70 11.60
N SER A 34 15.20 -5.52 11.94
CA SER A 34 14.41 -6.54 12.63
C SER A 34 14.27 -7.82 11.80
N ILE A 35 13.99 -7.69 10.50
CA ILE A 35 13.86 -8.83 9.59
C ILE A 35 15.18 -9.59 9.45
N LYS A 36 16.30 -8.89 9.33
CA LYS A 36 17.66 -9.52 9.27
C LYS A 36 17.97 -10.35 10.52
N GLY A 37 17.39 -10.01 11.66
CA GLY A 37 17.54 -10.74 12.92
C GLY A 37 16.71 -12.03 13.03
N ILE A 38 15.80 -12.32 12.10
CA ILE A 38 14.93 -13.50 12.15
C ILE A 38 15.70 -14.71 11.62
N SER A 39 16.06 -15.63 12.52
CA SER A 39 16.81 -16.86 12.19
C SER A 39 15.93 -18.08 11.85
N GLN A 40 14.62 -18.01 12.14
CA GLN A 40 13.70 -19.14 11.97
C GLN A 40 13.13 -19.24 10.54
N LEU A 41 13.33 -18.22 9.72
CA LEU A 41 12.86 -18.14 8.34
C LEU A 41 14.04 -18.07 7.37
N ASN A 42 13.86 -18.61 6.17
CA ASN A 42 14.79 -18.40 5.07
C ASN A 42 14.37 -17.11 4.32
N ILE A 43 15.11 -16.03 4.54
CA ILE A 43 14.78 -14.70 4.01
C ILE A 43 15.82 -14.28 2.99
N SER A 44 15.38 -13.98 1.78
CA SER A 44 16.20 -13.36 0.73
C SER A 44 15.83 -11.89 0.56
N PHE A 45 16.85 -11.03 0.43
CA PHE A 45 16.65 -9.60 0.16
C PHE A 45 16.96 -9.30 -1.30
N LYS A 46 16.10 -8.52 -1.95
CA LYS A 46 16.25 -8.08 -3.34
C LYS A 46 15.97 -6.59 -3.45
N ASP A 47 16.67 -5.94 -4.37
CA ASP A 47 16.41 -4.55 -4.70
C ASP A 47 15.10 -4.39 -5.47
N SER A 48 14.27 -3.45 -5.04
CA SER A 48 13.05 -3.09 -5.75
C SER A 48 13.40 -2.41 -7.08
N PRO A 49 12.89 -2.87 -8.23
CA PRO A 49 13.05 -2.16 -9.49
C PRO A 49 12.27 -0.84 -9.49
N LEU A 50 12.55 0.02 -10.46
CA LEU A 50 11.70 1.18 -10.74
C LEU A 50 10.45 0.72 -11.51
N ALA A 51 9.27 1.09 -11.04
CA ALA A 51 8.04 0.89 -11.81
C ALA A 51 8.05 1.72 -13.10
N ASP A 52 7.53 1.16 -14.18
CA ASP A 52 7.26 1.91 -15.39
C ASP A 52 5.90 2.63 -15.33
N PHE A 53 5.81 3.78 -16.00
CA PHE A 53 4.59 4.59 -15.98
C PHE A 53 3.39 3.91 -16.64
N LYS A 54 3.63 3.03 -17.63
CA LYS A 54 2.55 2.29 -18.30
C LYS A 54 1.83 1.39 -17.30
N THR A 55 2.57 0.74 -16.40
CA THR A 55 1.99 -0.09 -15.35
C THR A 55 1.28 0.76 -14.30
N ILE A 56 1.86 1.88 -13.89
CA ILE A 56 1.20 2.82 -12.95
C ILE A 56 -0.10 3.35 -13.54
N ASN A 57 -0.15 3.58 -14.84
CA ASN A 57 -1.34 4.07 -15.55
C ASN A 57 -2.51 3.06 -15.59
N LEU A 58 -2.33 1.84 -15.13
CA LEU A 58 -3.45 0.92 -14.90
C LEU A 58 -4.40 1.41 -13.78
N VAL A 59 -3.92 2.31 -12.93
CA VAL A 59 -4.66 2.89 -11.80
C VAL A 59 -4.73 4.40 -11.89
N HIS A 60 -3.58 5.05 -12.07
CA HIS A 60 -3.44 6.50 -12.01
C HIS A 60 -3.30 7.09 -13.42
N PRO A 61 -4.14 8.05 -13.82
CA PRO A 61 -4.03 8.69 -15.14
C PRO A 61 -2.67 9.36 -15.35
N GLN A 62 -2.17 9.36 -16.59
CA GLN A 62 -0.90 9.99 -16.94
C GLN A 62 -0.84 11.46 -16.52
N SER A 63 -1.95 12.21 -16.70
CA SER A 63 -2.03 13.61 -16.29
C SER A 63 -1.76 13.81 -14.80
N TYR A 64 -2.31 12.92 -13.95
CA TYR A 64 -2.02 12.96 -12.51
C TYR A 64 -0.55 12.71 -12.21
N ILE A 65 0.06 11.74 -12.90
CA ILE A 65 1.49 11.41 -12.73
C ILE A 65 2.35 12.59 -13.18
N ASP A 66 2.05 13.20 -14.32
CA ASP A 66 2.79 14.35 -14.83
C ASP A 66 2.70 15.55 -13.88
N ASP A 67 1.50 15.84 -13.36
CA ASP A 67 1.28 16.89 -12.37
C ASP A 67 2.07 16.63 -11.09
N LEU A 68 1.98 15.40 -10.55
CA LEU A 68 2.70 14.99 -9.35
C LEU A 68 4.22 15.14 -9.51
N LEU A 69 4.78 14.66 -10.62
CA LEU A 69 6.21 14.73 -10.88
C LEU A 69 6.68 16.17 -11.10
N SER A 70 5.86 17.04 -11.67
CA SER A 70 6.17 18.46 -11.88
C SER A 70 6.30 19.23 -10.55
N MET A 71 5.66 18.75 -9.48
CA MET A 71 5.71 19.35 -8.14
C MET A 71 6.98 18.97 -7.36
N ILE A 72 7.76 17.99 -7.83
CA ILE A 72 8.96 17.55 -7.12
C ILE A 72 10.00 18.67 -7.10
N PRO A 73 10.42 19.16 -5.92
CA PRO A 73 11.33 20.27 -5.83
C PRO A 73 12.78 19.86 -6.19
N ILE A 74 13.56 20.80 -6.73
CA ILE A 74 15.01 20.62 -6.92
C ILE A 74 15.74 20.58 -5.57
N SER A 75 15.22 21.31 -4.57
CA SER A 75 15.73 21.32 -3.19
C SER A 75 14.64 21.64 -2.19
N GLY A 76 14.81 21.23 -0.94
CA GLY A 76 13.84 21.45 0.13
C GLY A 76 12.65 20.49 0.09
N LEU A 77 11.55 20.89 0.69
CA LEU A 77 10.34 20.12 0.89
C LEU A 77 9.12 20.87 0.37
N VAL A 78 8.19 20.17 -0.27
CA VAL A 78 6.91 20.74 -0.77
C VAL A 78 5.77 19.80 -0.39
N GLY A 79 4.72 20.34 0.22
CA GLY A 79 3.46 19.61 0.45
C GLY A 79 2.62 19.59 -0.82
N VAL A 80 1.96 18.48 -1.12
CA VAL A 80 1.08 18.36 -2.30
C VAL A 80 -0.34 18.86 -2.01
N GLU A 81 -0.77 18.84 -0.74
CA GLU A 81 -2.04 19.39 -0.31
C GLU A 81 -1.89 20.90 -0.03
N LYS A 82 -3.03 21.60 -0.01
CA LYS A 82 -3.07 23.01 0.40
C LYS A 82 -2.99 23.12 1.93
N GLU A 83 -2.19 24.09 2.40
CA GLU A 83 -2.14 24.45 3.81
C GLU A 83 -3.57 24.65 4.40
N PRO A 84 -3.83 24.30 5.68
CA PRO A 84 -2.84 23.93 6.72
C PRO A 84 -2.56 22.40 6.86
N TYR A 85 -3.07 21.57 5.98
CA TYR A 85 -3.01 20.10 6.10
C TYR A 85 -2.01 19.44 5.12
N ALA A 86 -1.04 20.21 4.64
CA ALA A 86 -0.02 19.71 3.70
C ALA A 86 0.99 18.81 4.40
N ASP A 87 0.62 17.55 4.61
CA ASP A 87 1.46 16.55 5.25
C ASP A 87 1.96 15.45 4.30
N THR A 88 1.50 15.45 3.05
CA THR A 88 2.03 14.58 1.99
C THR A 88 3.17 15.30 1.28
N ILE A 89 4.41 15.03 1.74
CA ILE A 89 5.58 15.84 1.44
C ILE A 89 6.41 15.25 0.29
N LEU A 90 6.75 16.08 -0.70
CA LEU A 90 7.72 15.81 -1.74
C LEU A 90 9.10 16.41 -1.39
N CYS A 91 10.15 15.68 -1.75
CA CYS A 91 11.55 16.10 -1.69
C CYS A 91 12.24 15.70 -3.00
N PRO A 92 13.48 16.13 -3.29
CA PRO A 92 14.18 15.77 -4.52
C PRO A 92 14.27 14.27 -4.80
N GLN A 93 14.30 13.42 -3.76
CA GLN A 93 14.39 11.96 -3.86
C GLN A 93 13.01 11.26 -3.99
N SER A 94 11.92 12.02 -4.05
CA SER A 94 10.57 11.45 -4.02
C SER A 94 10.26 10.60 -5.26
N LYS A 95 10.72 11.01 -6.45
CA LYS A 95 10.46 10.28 -7.69
C LYS A 95 10.95 8.83 -7.61
N GLU A 96 12.23 8.66 -7.29
CA GLU A 96 12.86 7.34 -7.20
C GLU A 96 12.19 6.51 -6.12
N ALA A 97 11.95 7.06 -4.93
CA ALA A 97 11.28 6.37 -3.84
C ALA A 97 9.87 5.88 -4.22
N ILE A 98 9.07 6.74 -4.84
CA ILE A 98 7.72 6.41 -5.33
C ILE A 98 7.77 5.26 -6.34
N LEU A 99 8.66 5.35 -7.32
CA LEU A 99 8.79 4.31 -8.35
C LEU A 99 9.33 3.00 -7.78
N ARG A 100 10.26 3.03 -6.80
CA ARG A 100 10.75 1.84 -6.11
C ARG A 100 9.68 1.17 -5.26
N ALA A 101 8.88 1.97 -4.53
CA ALA A 101 7.80 1.43 -3.71
C ALA A 101 6.75 0.69 -4.56
N CYS A 102 6.37 1.27 -5.68
CA CYS A 102 5.45 0.64 -6.64
C CYS A 102 6.09 -0.56 -7.35
N GLY A 103 7.36 -0.43 -7.77
CA GLY A 103 8.12 -1.49 -8.45
C GLY A 103 8.32 -2.75 -7.60
N ALA A 104 8.40 -2.60 -6.27
CA ALA A 104 8.45 -3.72 -5.34
C ALA A 104 7.22 -4.63 -5.48
N GLY A 105 6.02 -4.05 -5.51
CA GLY A 105 4.77 -4.80 -5.69
C GLY A 105 4.71 -5.49 -7.05
N ILE A 106 5.10 -4.80 -8.12
CA ILE A 106 5.13 -5.35 -9.48
C ILE A 106 6.08 -6.55 -9.57
N GLU A 107 7.29 -6.43 -9.01
CA GLU A 107 8.26 -7.52 -9.05
C GLU A 107 7.85 -8.67 -8.12
N SER A 108 7.22 -8.36 -6.98
CA SER A 108 6.59 -9.37 -6.13
C SER A 108 5.54 -10.19 -6.89
N ALA A 109 4.70 -9.54 -7.69
CA ALA A 109 3.74 -10.23 -8.55
C ALA A 109 4.43 -11.15 -9.57
N ASN A 110 5.53 -10.71 -10.21
CA ASN A 110 6.31 -11.54 -11.12
C ASN A 110 6.87 -12.80 -10.43
N GLU A 111 7.48 -12.66 -9.27
CA GLU A 111 8.04 -13.80 -8.52
C GLU A 111 6.96 -14.75 -8.03
N LEU A 112 5.85 -14.23 -7.51
CA LEU A 112 4.72 -15.04 -7.10
C LEU A 112 4.22 -15.91 -8.25
N MET A 113 3.97 -15.29 -9.41
CA MET A 113 3.42 -15.96 -10.58
C MET A 113 4.41 -16.89 -11.27
N SER A 114 5.71 -16.70 -11.07
CA SER A 114 6.75 -17.66 -11.53
C SER A 114 6.85 -18.91 -10.66
N GLY A 115 6.21 -18.92 -9.48
CA GLY A 115 6.27 -20.00 -8.52
C GLY A 115 7.57 -20.08 -7.71
N LEU A 116 8.44 -19.06 -7.80
CA LEU A 116 9.70 -19.01 -7.04
C LEU A 116 9.47 -18.91 -5.54
N THR A 117 8.46 -18.15 -5.14
CA THR A 117 8.05 -18.03 -3.75
C THR A 117 6.55 -17.79 -3.64
N LYS A 118 5.98 -18.13 -2.47
CA LYS A 118 4.56 -17.84 -2.17
C LYS A 118 4.39 -16.68 -1.22
N ARG A 119 5.47 -16.14 -0.68
CA ARG A 119 5.43 -15.07 0.33
C ARG A 119 6.47 -14.01 0.00
N LEU A 120 5.98 -12.81 -0.17
CA LEU A 120 6.79 -11.64 -0.51
C LEU A 120 6.47 -10.51 0.47
N PHE A 121 7.48 -9.77 0.85
CA PHE A 121 7.34 -8.61 1.72
C PHE A 121 7.98 -7.39 1.08
N CYS A 122 7.18 -6.38 0.80
CA CYS A 122 7.65 -5.10 0.25
C CYS A 122 7.95 -4.13 1.41
N ALA A 123 9.20 -4.10 1.85
CA ALA A 123 9.66 -3.16 2.88
C ALA A 123 10.04 -1.84 2.21
N VAL A 124 9.04 -1.00 1.91
CA VAL A 124 9.19 0.18 1.07
C VAL A 124 8.53 1.43 1.66
N ARG A 125 8.96 2.58 1.21
CA ARG A 125 8.40 3.92 1.41
C ARG A 125 8.46 4.69 0.08
N PRO A 126 7.48 5.57 -0.20
CA PRO A 126 6.30 5.96 0.59
C PRO A 126 5.22 4.88 0.61
N PRO A 127 4.22 5.01 1.52
CA PRO A 127 3.02 4.18 1.55
C PRO A 127 2.10 4.46 0.35
N GLY A 128 0.97 3.73 0.23
CA GLY A 128 0.11 3.82 -0.95
C GLY A 128 -1.39 3.90 -0.71
N HIS A 129 -1.92 3.37 0.38
CA HIS A 129 -3.36 3.09 0.53
C HIS A 129 -4.28 4.31 0.60
N HIS A 130 -3.75 5.50 0.87
CA HIS A 130 -4.52 6.75 0.83
C HIS A 130 -4.51 7.44 -0.54
N ALA A 131 -3.62 7.04 -1.47
CA ALA A 131 -3.61 7.60 -2.82
C ALA A 131 -4.84 7.14 -3.61
N GLU A 132 -5.71 8.09 -3.94
CA GLU A 132 -6.88 7.91 -4.79
C GLU A 132 -6.46 7.90 -6.28
N THR A 133 -7.35 7.60 -7.18
CA THR A 133 -7.07 7.52 -8.62
C THR A 133 -6.30 8.74 -9.15
N SER A 134 -6.63 9.95 -8.69
CA SER A 134 -6.02 11.21 -9.15
C SER A 134 -5.68 12.18 -8.02
N ARG A 135 -5.41 11.67 -6.83
CA ARG A 135 -5.12 12.51 -5.67
C ARG A 135 -4.12 11.83 -4.74
N ALA A 136 -2.99 12.50 -4.48
CA ALA A 136 -2.10 12.17 -3.39
C ALA A 136 -2.70 12.59 -2.05
N ASN A 137 -2.55 11.78 -1.01
CA ASN A 137 -3.13 12.04 0.31
C ASN A 137 -2.47 11.15 1.36
N GLY A 138 -2.44 11.56 2.63
CA GLY A 138 -1.99 10.73 3.75
C GLY A 138 -0.61 10.11 3.53
N PHE A 139 0.36 10.89 3.09
CA PHE A 139 1.74 10.49 2.76
C PHE A 139 1.87 9.61 1.51
N CYS A 140 0.76 9.25 0.84
CA CYS A 140 0.69 8.35 -0.30
C CYS A 140 0.60 9.13 -1.61
N PHE A 141 1.38 8.69 -2.62
CA PHE A 141 1.42 9.31 -3.94
C PHE A 141 0.87 8.38 -5.02
N ILE A 142 1.24 7.12 -4.99
CA ILE A 142 0.79 6.03 -5.85
C ILE A 142 0.21 4.94 -4.95
N ASN A 143 -0.92 4.38 -5.31
CA ASN A 143 -1.47 3.23 -4.60
C ASN A 143 -0.75 1.95 -5.04
N ASN A 144 0.32 1.61 -4.33
CA ASN A 144 1.21 0.49 -4.66
C ASN A 144 0.45 -0.85 -4.73
N ALA A 145 -0.47 -1.10 -3.78
CA ALA A 145 -1.27 -2.33 -3.74
C ALA A 145 -2.26 -2.39 -4.90
N ALA A 146 -2.92 -1.28 -5.22
CA ALA A 146 -3.85 -1.21 -6.34
C ALA A 146 -3.16 -1.41 -7.69
N VAL A 147 -1.98 -0.80 -7.89
CA VAL A 147 -1.19 -1.00 -9.11
C VAL A 147 -0.76 -2.46 -9.23
N THR A 148 -0.33 -3.09 -8.13
CA THR A 148 0.03 -4.51 -8.12
C THR A 148 -1.15 -5.40 -8.47
N ALA A 149 -2.34 -5.13 -7.91
CA ALA A 149 -3.56 -5.87 -8.22
C ALA A 149 -3.92 -5.75 -9.71
N ARG A 150 -3.93 -4.54 -10.26
CA ARG A 150 -4.18 -4.32 -11.69
C ARG A 150 -3.14 -4.97 -12.59
N TYR A 151 -1.88 -4.98 -12.17
CA TYR A 151 -0.81 -5.66 -12.90
C TYR A 151 -1.02 -7.18 -12.94
N LEU A 152 -1.38 -7.80 -11.81
CA LEU A 152 -1.73 -9.22 -11.74
C LEU A 152 -2.89 -9.55 -12.69
N GLN A 153 -3.94 -8.74 -12.69
CA GLN A 153 -5.08 -8.90 -13.58
C GLN A 153 -4.68 -8.78 -15.06
N SER A 154 -3.95 -7.71 -15.41
CA SER A 154 -3.64 -7.41 -16.82
C SER A 154 -2.59 -8.34 -17.44
N LYS A 155 -1.60 -8.77 -16.66
CA LYS A 155 -0.47 -9.57 -17.16
C LYS A 155 -0.69 -11.07 -17.00
N PHE A 156 -1.31 -11.49 -15.92
CA PHE A 156 -1.42 -12.91 -15.56
C PHE A 156 -2.86 -13.44 -15.60
N ASN A 157 -3.83 -12.58 -15.97
CA ASN A 157 -5.27 -12.90 -16.05
C ASN A 157 -5.84 -13.42 -14.71
N ILE A 158 -5.34 -12.92 -13.59
CA ILE A 158 -5.92 -13.20 -12.27
C ILE A 158 -7.27 -12.51 -12.17
N ASN A 159 -8.32 -13.27 -11.85
CA ASN A 159 -9.69 -12.73 -11.86
C ASN A 159 -10.14 -12.20 -10.51
N LYS A 160 -9.65 -12.80 -9.41
CA LYS A 160 -10.07 -12.45 -8.04
C LYS A 160 -8.85 -12.16 -7.18
N ILE A 161 -8.75 -10.94 -6.67
CA ILE A 161 -7.66 -10.51 -5.78
C ILE A 161 -8.27 -9.97 -4.49
N ALA A 162 -7.69 -10.34 -3.34
CA ALA A 162 -8.03 -9.72 -2.07
C ALA A 162 -6.93 -8.76 -1.63
N ILE A 163 -7.32 -7.57 -1.20
CA ILE A 163 -6.46 -6.60 -0.50
C ILE A 163 -7.00 -6.50 0.93
N ILE A 164 -6.14 -6.87 1.89
CA ILE A 164 -6.45 -6.78 3.31
C ILE A 164 -5.59 -5.68 3.91
N ASP A 165 -6.24 -4.66 4.46
CA ASP A 165 -5.62 -3.48 5.05
C ASP A 165 -5.84 -3.49 6.57
N PHE A 166 -4.76 -3.57 7.32
CA PHE A 166 -4.77 -3.52 8.78
C PHE A 166 -3.98 -2.32 9.32
N ASP A 167 -3.75 -1.30 8.49
CA ASP A 167 -3.26 -0.01 8.97
C ASP A 167 -4.29 0.61 9.93
N VAL A 168 -3.80 1.41 10.89
CA VAL A 168 -4.67 2.09 11.85
C VAL A 168 -5.64 3.07 11.18
N HIS A 169 -5.27 3.57 9.99
CA HIS A 169 -6.10 4.44 9.17
C HIS A 169 -6.85 3.65 8.11
N HIS A 170 -8.06 4.10 7.77
CA HIS A 170 -8.78 3.57 6.62
C HIS A 170 -8.07 3.90 5.30
N GLY A 171 -7.84 2.91 4.45
CA GLY A 171 -7.23 3.09 3.12
C GLY A 171 -8.25 3.60 2.09
N ASN A 172 -8.65 4.86 2.20
CA ASN A 172 -9.65 5.49 1.35
C ASN A 172 -9.32 5.43 -0.14
N GLY A 173 -8.03 5.51 -0.50
CA GLY A 173 -7.58 5.43 -1.89
C GLY A 173 -7.81 4.04 -2.48
N THR A 174 -7.47 2.99 -1.74
CA THR A 174 -7.73 1.61 -2.18
C THR A 174 -9.23 1.35 -2.33
N GLN A 175 -10.03 1.81 -1.37
CA GLN A 175 -11.49 1.71 -1.43
C GLN A 175 -12.05 2.46 -2.65
N GLU A 176 -11.61 3.70 -2.91
CA GLU A 176 -12.08 4.51 -4.04
C GLU A 176 -11.80 3.82 -5.38
N ILE A 177 -10.57 3.32 -5.59
CA ILE A 177 -10.13 2.67 -6.83
C ILE A 177 -10.96 1.43 -7.15
N PHE A 178 -11.36 0.66 -6.14
CA PHE A 178 -12.08 -0.61 -6.32
C PHE A 178 -13.55 -0.56 -5.91
N TYR A 179 -14.11 0.62 -5.63
CA TYR A 179 -15.48 0.76 -5.11
C TYR A 179 -16.54 0.12 -5.99
N ASN A 180 -16.35 0.15 -7.30
CA ASN A 180 -17.26 -0.39 -8.30
C ASN A 180 -16.73 -1.65 -9.01
N ASP A 181 -15.72 -2.33 -8.44
CA ASP A 181 -15.06 -3.46 -9.08
C ASP A 181 -15.10 -4.72 -8.20
N LYS A 182 -16.08 -5.58 -8.47
CA LYS A 182 -16.27 -6.83 -7.75
C LYS A 182 -15.19 -7.90 -7.98
N SER A 183 -14.22 -7.65 -8.86
CA SER A 183 -13.07 -8.55 -9.05
C SER A 183 -11.99 -8.39 -7.99
N VAL A 184 -12.05 -7.29 -7.22
CA VAL A 184 -11.13 -7.02 -6.11
C VAL A 184 -11.90 -6.88 -4.81
N PHE A 185 -11.60 -7.76 -3.87
CA PHE A 185 -12.04 -7.65 -2.47
C PHE A 185 -11.15 -6.63 -1.75
N TYR A 186 -11.74 -5.71 -1.03
CA TYR A 186 -11.05 -4.84 -0.09
C TYR A 186 -11.61 -5.01 1.31
N GLY A 187 -10.78 -5.47 2.24
CA GLY A 187 -11.13 -5.59 3.64
C GLY A 187 -10.24 -4.72 4.50
N SER A 188 -10.82 -3.79 5.26
CA SER A 188 -10.07 -2.89 6.14
C SER A 188 -10.54 -2.98 7.57
N ILE A 189 -9.59 -3.18 8.52
CA ILE A 189 -9.84 -3.02 9.94
C ILE A 189 -9.01 -1.83 10.44
N HIS A 190 -9.68 -0.77 10.89
CA HIS A 190 -9.06 0.52 11.18
C HIS A 190 -9.74 1.24 12.34
N GLN A 191 -9.04 2.18 12.97
CA GLN A 191 -9.62 2.99 14.03
C GLN A 191 -10.61 4.02 13.45
N HIS A 192 -11.77 4.16 14.09
CA HIS A 192 -12.75 5.18 13.79
C HIS A 192 -13.34 5.75 15.09
N PRO A 193 -13.53 7.10 15.23
CA PRO A 193 -13.17 8.14 14.26
C PRO A 193 -11.65 8.43 14.23
N LEU A 194 -11.09 8.49 13.04
CA LEU A 194 -9.72 8.89 12.77
C LEU A 194 -9.61 9.39 11.32
N PHE A 195 -8.47 9.99 10.92
CA PHE A 195 -8.19 10.28 9.52
C PHE A 195 -8.35 9.01 8.66
N PRO A 196 -8.89 9.08 7.43
CA PRO A 196 -9.41 10.25 6.71
C PRO A 196 -10.89 10.55 6.97
N GLY A 197 -11.55 9.88 7.91
CA GLY A 197 -12.96 10.05 8.25
C GLY A 197 -13.93 9.24 7.38
N THR A 198 -13.43 8.31 6.57
CA THR A 198 -14.18 7.35 5.74
C THR A 198 -14.06 5.94 6.30
N GLY A 199 -14.63 4.93 5.65
CA GLY A 199 -14.52 3.54 6.06
C GLY A 199 -15.57 3.12 7.07
N VAL A 200 -16.75 3.74 7.06
CA VAL A 200 -17.87 3.25 7.87
C VAL A 200 -18.40 1.92 7.29
N GLU A 201 -18.96 1.10 8.16
CA GLU A 201 -19.42 -0.26 7.80
C GLU A 201 -20.46 -0.29 6.66
N ALA A 202 -21.19 0.83 6.45
CA ALA A 202 -22.17 0.98 5.40
C ALA A 202 -21.58 1.23 3.99
N GLU A 203 -20.28 1.54 3.90
CA GLU A 203 -19.57 1.71 2.63
C GLU A 203 -19.16 0.33 2.09
N THR A 204 -20.02 -0.29 1.28
CA THR A 204 -19.87 -1.69 0.84
C THR A 204 -19.49 -1.84 -0.63
N GLY A 205 -19.39 -0.73 -1.39
CA GLY A 205 -19.15 -0.77 -2.83
C GLY A 205 -20.22 -1.56 -3.57
N VAL A 206 -19.81 -2.44 -4.44
CA VAL A 206 -20.69 -3.40 -5.13
C VAL A 206 -20.77 -4.75 -4.41
N GLY A 207 -20.58 -4.75 -3.09
CA GLY A 207 -20.54 -5.93 -2.23
C GLY A 207 -19.12 -6.51 -2.06
N ASN A 208 -18.11 -5.77 -2.42
CA ASN A 208 -16.70 -6.17 -2.40
C ASN A 208 -15.86 -5.42 -1.36
N ILE A 209 -16.43 -4.41 -0.68
CA ILE A 209 -15.78 -3.61 0.35
C ILE A 209 -16.28 -4.04 1.74
N PHE A 210 -15.36 -4.34 2.63
CA PHE A 210 -15.63 -4.81 3.99
C PHE A 210 -14.88 -3.97 5.00
N ASN A 211 -15.53 -2.95 5.52
CA ASN A 211 -14.99 -2.06 6.54
C ASN A 211 -15.33 -2.57 7.94
N ALA A 212 -14.33 -2.66 8.79
CA ALA A 212 -14.45 -3.01 10.20
C ALA A 212 -13.88 -1.89 11.07
N PRO A 213 -14.63 -0.77 11.26
CA PRO A 213 -14.21 0.31 12.14
C PRO A 213 -14.17 -0.15 13.58
N ILE A 214 -13.08 0.16 14.27
CA ILE A 214 -12.86 -0.19 15.69
C ILE A 214 -12.52 1.05 16.51
N SER A 215 -12.77 0.98 17.81
CA SER A 215 -12.43 2.06 18.74
C SER A 215 -10.94 2.01 19.14
N SER A 216 -10.38 3.15 19.58
CA SER A 216 -9.00 3.26 20.05
C SER A 216 -8.69 2.41 21.30
N ASP A 217 -9.71 1.99 22.06
CA ASP A 217 -9.61 1.14 23.24
C ASP A 217 -9.88 -0.35 22.93
N THR A 218 -10.01 -0.71 21.65
CA THR A 218 -10.20 -2.10 21.22
C THR A 218 -9.02 -2.96 21.66
N THR A 219 -9.30 -3.99 22.46
CA THR A 219 -8.26 -4.93 22.90
C THR A 219 -7.77 -5.81 21.75
N ARG A 220 -6.57 -6.40 21.93
CA ARG A 220 -6.02 -7.35 20.94
C ARG A 220 -6.98 -8.50 20.63
N ASP A 221 -7.59 -9.10 21.65
CA ASP A 221 -8.50 -10.25 21.45
C ASP A 221 -9.75 -9.83 20.68
N LYS A 222 -10.29 -8.64 20.96
CA LYS A 222 -11.42 -8.11 20.21
C LYS A 222 -11.06 -7.74 18.78
N PHE A 223 -9.85 -7.19 18.55
CA PHE A 223 -9.32 -6.96 17.22
C PHE A 223 -9.26 -8.28 16.41
N MET A 224 -8.68 -9.34 16.99
CA MET A 224 -8.57 -10.63 16.34
C MET A 224 -9.94 -11.24 16.03
N GLU A 225 -10.88 -11.20 16.97
CA GLU A 225 -12.27 -11.66 16.75
C GLU A 225 -12.92 -10.94 15.56
N ILE A 226 -12.81 -9.60 15.50
CA ILE A 226 -13.38 -8.80 14.42
C ILE A 226 -12.67 -9.13 13.10
N PHE A 227 -11.35 -9.20 13.10
CA PHE A 227 -10.56 -9.53 11.91
C PHE A 227 -10.95 -10.89 11.32
N GLU A 228 -11.05 -11.91 12.17
CA GLU A 228 -11.45 -13.26 11.76
C GLU A 228 -12.88 -13.30 11.25
N THR A 229 -13.83 -12.68 11.98
CA THR A 229 -15.26 -12.83 11.68
C THR A 229 -15.77 -11.89 10.59
N LYS A 230 -15.18 -10.69 10.45
CA LYS A 230 -15.60 -9.69 9.45
C LYS A 230 -14.70 -9.64 8.22
N ILE A 231 -13.40 -9.85 8.37
CA ILE A 231 -12.47 -9.76 7.24
C ILE A 231 -12.18 -11.16 6.68
N LEU A 232 -11.52 -12.05 7.42
CA LEU A 232 -11.06 -13.34 6.91
C LEU A 232 -12.21 -14.21 6.43
N LYS A 233 -13.32 -14.26 7.16
CA LYS A 233 -14.52 -15.00 6.74
C LYS A 233 -15.04 -14.56 5.36
N ASN A 234 -15.02 -13.25 5.08
CA ASN A 234 -15.48 -12.74 3.78
C ASN A 234 -14.43 -12.91 2.68
N VAL A 235 -13.13 -12.92 3.02
CA VAL A 235 -12.06 -13.34 2.09
C VAL A 235 -12.28 -14.79 1.66
N ASP A 236 -12.55 -15.69 2.62
CA ASP A 236 -12.83 -17.11 2.32
C ASP A 236 -14.03 -17.27 1.38
N LEU A 237 -15.11 -16.51 1.61
CA LEU A 237 -16.29 -16.51 0.75
C LEU A 237 -16.03 -15.91 -0.64
N PHE A 238 -15.12 -14.96 -0.72
CA PHE A 238 -14.71 -14.34 -1.99
C PHE A 238 -13.86 -15.29 -2.83
N GLU A 239 -13.11 -16.21 -2.22
CA GLU A 239 -12.20 -17.17 -2.86
C GLU A 239 -11.18 -16.48 -3.79
N PRO A 240 -10.29 -15.61 -3.27
CA PRO A 240 -9.29 -14.94 -4.09
C PRO A 240 -8.23 -15.92 -4.60
N GLU A 241 -7.70 -15.65 -5.78
CA GLU A 241 -6.54 -16.37 -6.34
C GLU A 241 -5.23 -15.84 -5.75
N VAL A 242 -5.22 -14.56 -5.35
CA VAL A 242 -4.07 -13.88 -4.72
C VAL A 242 -4.56 -12.95 -3.61
N ILE A 243 -3.80 -12.88 -2.52
CA ILE A 243 -3.98 -11.96 -1.39
C ILE A 243 -2.74 -11.08 -1.28
#